data_6221ea72f26704858609d0d5210935c3
#
_entry.id   6221ea72f26704858609d0d5210935c3
#
_cell.length_a   1.000
_cell.length_b   1.000
_cell.length_c   1.000
_cell.angle_alpha   90.00
_cell.angle_beta   90.00
_cell.angle_gamma   90.00
#
_symmetry.space_group_name_H-M   'P 1'
#
loop_
_entity.id
_entity.type
_entity.pdbx_description
1 polymer ?
#
loop_
_entity_poly.entity_id
_entity_poly.type
_entity_poly.pdbx_seq_one_letter_code
_entity_poly.pdbx_strand_id
1 'polypeptide(L)'
;MNVKKLDHVGLTVRDIDGTIAALERVLGVKAFGREVREDDRVKLGFVPLGDTALQLLEHWGEAHGPVGRHFREQQKGSPHIAVEVADIVEEIARLRAAGVPLLGSPPQPGARGTLTAFIDPSATGGLLTELVEHPKS
;
A
#
# COMPACT_ATOMS: atom_id res chain seq x y z
N MET A 1 -8.37 -11.34 13.85
CA MET A 1 -8.04 -11.11 12.41
C MET A 1 -7.03 -12.15 11.95
N ASN A 2 -7.22 -12.68 10.77
CA ASN A 2 -6.31 -13.67 10.20
C ASN A 2 -5.27 -12.99 9.32
N VAL A 3 -4.32 -12.32 9.96
CA VAL A 3 -3.18 -11.72 9.27
C VAL A 3 -2.22 -12.83 8.89
N LYS A 4 -1.93 -12.96 7.59
CA LYS A 4 -1.00 -13.98 7.09
C LYS A 4 0.45 -13.54 7.24
N LYS A 5 0.75 -12.30 6.87
CA LYS A 5 2.12 -11.79 6.87
C LYS A 5 2.13 -10.29 6.61
N LEU A 6 3.27 -9.68 6.83
CA LEU A 6 3.55 -8.33 6.32
C LEU A 6 3.74 -8.44 4.80
N ASP A 7 2.82 -7.85 4.04
CA ASP A 7 2.92 -7.89 2.58
C ASP A 7 4.00 -6.96 2.07
N HIS A 8 3.96 -5.70 2.51
CA HIS A 8 4.97 -4.72 2.12
C HIS A 8 5.00 -3.53 3.09
N VAL A 9 6.08 -2.77 2.97
CA VAL A 9 6.22 -1.45 3.56
C VAL A 9 6.30 -0.45 2.41
N GLY A 10 5.45 0.56 2.42
CA GLY A 10 5.39 1.55 1.36
C GLY A 10 6.09 2.84 1.75
N LEU A 11 6.86 3.39 0.82
CA LEU A 11 7.57 4.66 0.97
C LEU A 11 7.39 5.51 -0.27
N THR A 12 7.10 6.79 -0.07
CA THR A 12 7.08 7.75 -1.16
C THR A 12 8.49 8.26 -1.41
N VAL A 13 8.89 8.29 -2.68
CA VAL A 13 10.20 8.77 -3.11
C VAL A 13 10.01 9.83 -4.19
N ARG A 14 11.06 10.61 -4.44
CA ARG A 14 11.03 11.68 -5.45
C ARG A 14 11.27 11.15 -6.86
N ASP A 15 12.10 10.11 -6.98
CA ASP A 15 12.53 9.53 -8.25
C ASP A 15 12.53 8.01 -8.11
N ILE A 16 11.44 7.39 -8.52
CA ILE A 16 11.29 5.94 -8.36
C ILE A 16 12.30 5.18 -9.21
N ASP A 17 12.56 5.63 -10.44
CA ASP A 17 13.48 4.91 -11.33
C ASP A 17 14.89 4.91 -10.78
N GLY A 18 15.37 6.07 -10.32
CA GLY A 18 16.69 6.19 -9.71
C GLY A 18 16.80 5.41 -8.41
N THR A 19 15.75 5.45 -7.59
CA THR A 19 15.75 4.72 -6.31
C THR A 19 15.78 3.21 -6.54
N ILE A 20 14.96 2.71 -7.47
CA ILE A 20 14.95 1.27 -7.80
C ILE A 20 16.33 0.84 -8.32
N ALA A 21 16.90 1.60 -9.25
CA ALA A 21 18.23 1.25 -9.80
C ALA A 21 19.29 1.19 -8.70
N ALA A 22 19.27 2.14 -7.78
CA ALA A 22 20.20 2.16 -6.65
C ALA A 22 20.02 0.94 -5.74
N LEU A 23 18.78 0.62 -5.39
CA LEU A 23 18.50 -0.52 -4.51
C LEU A 23 18.82 -1.86 -5.16
N GLU A 24 18.55 -2.01 -6.45
CA GLU A 24 18.93 -3.21 -7.20
C GLU A 24 20.45 -3.42 -7.16
N ARG A 25 21.20 -2.34 -7.35
CA ARG A 25 22.65 -2.40 -7.32
C ARG A 25 23.19 -2.70 -5.91
N VAL A 26 22.65 -2.02 -4.90
CA VAL A 26 23.15 -2.14 -3.52
C VAL A 26 22.77 -3.48 -2.90
N LEU A 27 21.52 -3.92 -3.13
CA LEU A 27 21.00 -5.13 -2.49
C LEU A 27 21.12 -6.39 -3.35
N GLY A 28 21.47 -6.24 -4.63
CA GLY A 28 21.60 -7.37 -5.55
C GLY A 28 20.26 -8.05 -5.84
N VAL A 29 19.18 -7.31 -5.79
CA VAL A 29 17.83 -7.82 -6.04
C VAL A 29 17.27 -7.23 -7.32
N LYS A 30 16.13 -7.74 -7.76
CA LYS A 30 15.46 -7.24 -8.96
C LYS A 30 14.05 -6.77 -8.60
N ALA A 31 13.73 -5.52 -8.94
CA ALA A 31 12.40 -4.96 -8.73
C ALA A 31 11.37 -5.69 -9.58
N PHE A 32 10.12 -5.65 -9.12
CA PHE A 32 8.98 -6.27 -9.80
C PHE A 32 7.72 -5.42 -9.61
N GLY A 33 6.66 -5.78 -10.32
CA GLY A 33 5.35 -5.16 -10.12
C GLY A 33 5.31 -3.67 -10.46
N ARG A 34 6.08 -3.24 -11.49
CA ARG A 34 6.06 -1.84 -11.93
C ARG A 34 4.70 -1.50 -12.53
N GLU A 35 4.09 -0.44 -12.04
CA GLU A 35 2.80 0.05 -12.54
C GLU A 35 2.77 1.57 -12.57
N VAL A 36 2.00 2.11 -13.51
CA VAL A 36 1.59 3.50 -13.50
C VAL A 36 0.07 3.51 -13.34
N ARG A 37 -0.41 4.12 -12.27
CA ARG A 37 -1.84 4.21 -11.99
C ARG A 37 -2.28 5.65 -12.24
N GLU A 38 -2.89 5.86 -13.41
CA GLU A 38 -3.28 7.20 -13.86
C GLU A 38 -4.36 7.81 -12.95
N ASP A 39 -5.31 6.99 -12.49
CA ASP A 39 -6.40 7.47 -11.63
C ASP A 39 -5.86 8.00 -10.30
N ASP A 40 -4.87 7.35 -9.75
CA ASP A 40 -4.27 7.72 -8.47
C ASP A 40 -3.08 8.65 -8.63
N ARG A 41 -2.63 8.87 -9.86
CA ARG A 41 -1.45 9.68 -10.20
C ARG A 41 -0.23 9.22 -9.41
N VAL A 42 0.08 7.93 -9.56
CA VAL A 42 1.22 7.34 -8.88
C VAL A 42 1.93 6.36 -9.80
N LYS A 43 3.26 6.42 -9.77
CA LYS A 43 4.14 5.36 -10.28
C LYS A 43 4.57 4.53 -9.10
N LEU A 44 4.52 3.21 -9.24
CA LEU A 44 4.90 2.33 -8.14
C LEU A 44 5.69 1.13 -8.64
N GLY A 45 6.38 0.50 -7.71
CA GLY A 45 7.13 -0.72 -7.95
C GLY A 45 7.55 -1.32 -6.63
N PHE A 46 7.99 -2.56 -6.68
CA PHE A 46 8.34 -3.34 -5.49
C PHE A 46 9.78 -3.82 -5.57
N VAL A 47 10.46 -3.76 -4.43
CA VAL A 47 11.79 -4.33 -4.26
C VAL A 47 11.67 -5.50 -3.28
N PRO A 48 12.02 -6.73 -3.70
CA PRO A 48 11.85 -7.88 -2.82
C PRO A 48 12.83 -7.87 -1.67
N LEU A 49 12.35 -8.17 -0.46
CA LEU A 49 13.15 -8.25 0.76
C LEU A 49 12.77 -9.55 1.48
N GLY A 50 13.24 -10.70 0.97
CA GLY A 50 12.84 -12.00 1.48
C GLY A 50 11.39 -12.30 1.11
N ASP A 51 10.57 -12.60 2.10
CA ASP A 51 9.15 -12.93 1.88
C ASP A 51 8.23 -11.70 1.98
N THR A 52 8.81 -10.53 2.15
CA THR A 52 8.09 -9.25 2.08
C THR A 52 8.70 -8.37 1.00
N ALA A 53 8.24 -7.15 0.88
CA ALA A 53 8.73 -6.23 -0.13
C ALA A 53 8.70 -4.79 0.37
N LEU A 54 9.54 -3.97 -0.24
CA LEU A 54 9.44 -2.52 -0.13
C LEU A 54 8.67 -2.03 -1.35
N GLN A 55 7.57 -1.31 -1.13
CA GLN A 55 6.85 -0.65 -2.21
C GLN A 55 7.32 0.79 -2.30
N LEU A 56 7.75 1.20 -3.48
CA LEU A 56 8.15 2.57 -3.75
C LEU A 56 7.05 3.26 -4.54
N LEU A 57 6.78 4.50 -4.19
CA LEU A 57 5.69 5.29 -4.78
C LEU A 57 6.22 6.67 -5.13
N GLU A 58 5.95 7.10 -6.37
CA GLU A 58 6.22 8.44 -6.82
C GLU A 58 4.92 9.05 -7.30
N HIS A 59 4.44 10.08 -6.61
CA HIS A 59 3.19 10.76 -6.96
C HIS A 59 3.44 11.96 -7.85
N TRP A 60 2.47 12.28 -8.71
CA TRP A 60 2.50 13.51 -9.50
C TRP A 60 1.12 14.19 -9.47
N GLY A 61 1.13 15.51 -9.72
CA GLY A 61 -0.10 16.29 -9.78
C GLY A 61 -0.85 16.32 -8.45
N GLU A 62 -2.15 16.58 -8.53
CA GLU A 62 -3.01 16.63 -7.35
C GLU A 62 -3.53 15.24 -6.98
N ALA A 63 -3.72 15.01 -5.68
CA ALA A 63 -4.28 13.76 -5.18
C ALA A 63 -5.76 13.63 -5.54
N HIS A 64 -6.21 12.41 -5.84
CA HIS A 64 -7.59 12.11 -6.15
C HIS A 64 -8.32 11.50 -4.96
N GLY A 65 -9.50 12.07 -4.64
CA GLY A 65 -10.40 11.53 -3.66
C GLY A 65 -9.89 11.55 -2.23
N PRO A 66 -10.74 11.14 -1.25
CA PRO A 66 -10.34 11.17 0.16
C PRO A 66 -9.17 10.24 0.49
N VAL A 67 -9.16 9.03 -0.09
CA VAL A 67 -8.08 8.07 0.16
C VAL A 67 -6.76 8.61 -0.39
N GLY A 68 -6.76 9.10 -1.63
CA GLY A 68 -5.55 9.64 -2.26
C GLY A 68 -4.99 10.84 -1.50
N ARG A 69 -5.84 11.76 -1.08
CA ARG A 69 -5.40 12.93 -0.31
C ARG A 69 -4.82 12.52 1.02
N HIS A 70 -5.51 11.64 1.75
CA HIS A 70 -5.04 11.18 3.05
C HIS A 70 -3.71 10.44 2.92
N PHE A 71 -3.59 9.57 1.92
CA PHE A 71 -2.38 8.83 1.61
C PHE A 71 -1.20 9.78 1.38
N ARG A 72 -1.38 10.83 0.55
CA ARG A 72 -0.31 11.80 0.28
C ARG A 72 0.10 12.58 1.51
N GLU A 73 -0.85 13.02 2.32
CA GLU A 73 -0.54 13.75 3.54
C GLU A 73 0.27 12.90 4.50
N GLN A 74 -0.13 11.64 4.67
CA GLN A 74 0.58 10.69 5.54
C GLN A 74 1.94 10.29 4.98
N GLN A 75 2.10 10.32 3.66
CA GLN A 75 3.32 9.86 2.98
C GLN A 75 4.46 10.88 3.00
N LYS A 76 4.29 12.05 3.59
CA LYS A 76 5.37 13.03 3.69
C LYS A 76 6.44 12.57 4.68
N GLY A 77 7.19 11.55 4.27
CA GLY A 77 8.28 10.97 5.04
C GLY A 77 7.85 9.87 6.01
N SER A 78 6.58 9.49 6.02
CA SER A 78 6.10 8.40 6.87
C SER A 78 5.80 7.16 6.04
N PRO A 79 6.27 5.98 6.44
CA PRO A 79 5.93 4.74 5.75
C PRO A 79 4.49 4.33 6.04
N HIS A 80 3.93 3.52 5.15
CA HIS A 80 2.73 2.75 5.48
C HIS A 80 3.08 1.26 5.52
N ILE A 81 2.29 0.49 6.24
CA ILE A 81 2.43 -0.96 6.25
C ILE A 81 1.20 -1.59 5.61
N ALA A 82 1.42 -2.72 4.94
CA ALA A 82 0.34 -3.50 4.38
C ALA A 82 0.45 -4.94 4.88
N VAL A 83 -0.67 -5.48 5.34
CA VAL A 83 -0.73 -6.85 5.83
C VAL A 83 -1.63 -7.67 4.93
N GLU A 84 -1.20 -8.88 4.62
CA GLU A 84 -1.99 -9.79 3.80
C GLU A 84 -3.03 -10.50 4.64
N VAL A 85 -4.27 -10.53 4.13
CA VAL A 85 -5.39 -11.25 4.74
C VAL A 85 -5.98 -12.23 3.72
N ALA A 86 -6.65 -13.27 4.22
CA ALA A 86 -7.25 -14.29 3.36
C ALA A 86 -8.54 -13.80 2.70
N ASP A 87 -9.37 -13.07 3.45
CA ASP A 87 -10.70 -12.62 2.99
C ASP A 87 -10.92 -11.18 3.47
N ILE A 88 -10.65 -10.24 2.56
CA ILE A 88 -10.71 -8.82 2.91
C ILE A 88 -12.14 -8.36 3.19
N VAL A 89 -13.13 -8.93 2.53
CA VAL A 89 -14.53 -8.56 2.75
C VAL A 89 -14.94 -8.91 4.18
N GLU A 90 -14.57 -10.10 4.65
CA GLU A 90 -14.83 -10.53 6.02
C GLU A 90 -14.12 -9.62 7.04
N GLU A 91 -12.86 -9.27 6.77
CA GLU A 91 -12.10 -8.41 7.65
C GLU A 91 -12.66 -6.99 7.72
N ILE A 92 -13.11 -6.45 6.58
CA ILE A 92 -13.77 -5.14 6.55
C ILE A 92 -15.04 -5.17 7.39
N ALA A 93 -15.86 -6.21 7.25
CA ALA A 93 -17.09 -6.35 8.03
C ALA A 93 -16.79 -6.41 9.53
N ARG A 94 -15.76 -7.16 9.92
CA ARG A 94 -15.34 -7.27 11.31
C ARG A 94 -14.89 -5.92 11.87
N LEU A 95 -14.10 -5.17 11.10
CA LEU A 95 -13.62 -3.86 11.52
C LEU A 95 -14.77 -2.85 11.67
N ARG A 96 -15.71 -2.85 10.73
CA ARG A 96 -16.89 -1.99 10.83
C ARG A 96 -17.75 -2.32 12.05
N ALA A 97 -17.94 -3.60 12.32
CA ALA A 97 -18.69 -4.04 13.49
C ALA A 97 -18.00 -3.63 14.80
N ALA A 98 -16.69 -3.51 14.79
CA ALA A 98 -15.89 -3.06 15.94
C ALA A 98 -15.79 -1.52 16.03
N GLY A 99 -16.41 -0.80 15.10
CA GLY A 99 -16.38 0.68 15.09
C GLY A 99 -15.08 1.26 14.59
N VAL A 100 -14.27 0.50 13.87
CA VAL A 100 -13.00 0.98 13.33
C VAL A 100 -13.27 1.72 12.01
N PRO A 101 -12.86 3.00 11.90
CA PRO A 101 -13.07 3.76 10.66
C PRO A 101 -12.11 3.31 9.56
N LEU A 102 -12.63 3.27 8.34
CA LEU A 102 -11.86 2.94 7.13
C LEU A 102 -11.89 4.14 6.20
N LEU A 103 -10.87 4.28 5.36
CA LEU A 103 -10.82 5.35 4.37
C LEU A 103 -11.60 4.97 3.11
N GLY A 104 -12.32 5.93 2.55
CA GLY A 104 -13.05 5.73 1.29
C GLY A 104 -14.15 4.69 1.41
N SER A 105 -14.32 3.91 0.34
CA SER A 105 -15.34 2.85 0.24
C SER A 105 -14.68 1.52 -0.12
N PRO A 106 -13.99 0.87 0.82
CA PRO A 106 -13.32 -0.40 0.57
C PRO A 106 -14.30 -1.57 0.40
N PRO A 107 -13.90 -2.67 -0.27
CA PRO A 107 -12.59 -2.88 -0.85
C PRO A 107 -12.43 -2.15 -2.18
N GLN A 108 -11.20 -1.84 -2.53
CA GLN A 108 -10.89 -1.16 -3.79
C GLN A 108 -9.72 -1.86 -4.48
N PRO A 109 -9.60 -1.72 -5.82
CA PRO A 109 -8.48 -2.31 -6.54
C PRO A 109 -7.15 -1.70 -6.09
N GLY A 110 -6.15 -2.54 -5.93
CA GLY A 110 -4.80 -2.14 -5.60
C GLY A 110 -3.78 -2.65 -6.62
N ALA A 111 -2.51 -2.48 -6.30
CA ALA A 111 -1.41 -2.93 -7.15
C ALA A 111 -1.42 -4.46 -7.29
N ARG A 112 -0.90 -4.96 -8.39
CA ARG A 112 -0.76 -6.39 -8.68
C ARG A 112 -2.08 -7.17 -8.67
N GLY A 113 -3.17 -6.50 -9.06
CA GLY A 113 -4.48 -7.15 -9.08
C GLY A 113 -5.07 -7.46 -7.71
N THR A 114 -4.59 -6.79 -6.66
CA THR A 114 -5.06 -7.00 -5.30
C THR A 114 -6.37 -6.28 -5.03
N LEU A 115 -7.04 -6.67 -3.94
CA LEU A 115 -8.06 -5.87 -3.29
C LEU A 115 -7.47 -5.28 -2.02
N THR A 116 -7.77 -4.03 -1.75
CA THR A 116 -7.19 -3.31 -0.62
C THR A 116 -8.22 -2.56 0.20
N ALA A 117 -7.87 -2.28 1.44
CA ALA A 117 -8.63 -1.43 2.33
C ALA A 117 -7.66 -0.70 3.25
N PHE A 118 -7.81 0.62 3.34
CA PHE A 118 -6.99 1.43 4.23
C PHE A 118 -7.77 1.73 5.51
N ILE A 119 -7.14 1.46 6.65
CA ILE A 119 -7.69 1.80 7.95
C ILE A 119 -7.35 3.26 8.23
N ASP A 120 -8.32 4.03 8.73
CA ASP A 120 -8.07 5.42 9.10
C ASP A 120 -6.97 5.44 10.18
N PRO A 121 -5.90 6.22 9.99
CA PRO A 121 -4.79 6.26 10.95
C PRO A 121 -5.19 6.68 12.36
N SER A 122 -6.33 7.32 12.56
CA SER A 122 -6.85 7.63 13.89
C SER A 122 -7.05 6.37 14.73
N ALA A 123 -7.27 5.22 14.10
CA ALA A 123 -7.46 3.94 14.78
C ALA A 123 -6.15 3.22 15.08
N THR A 124 -5.05 3.66 14.50
CA THR A 124 -3.76 2.96 14.56
C THR A 124 -2.61 3.88 14.98
N GLY A 125 -2.91 4.86 15.81
CA GLY A 125 -1.89 5.76 16.37
C GLY A 125 -1.16 6.61 15.35
N GLY A 126 -1.78 6.88 14.20
CA GLY A 126 -1.18 7.66 13.12
C GLY A 126 -0.48 6.84 12.06
N LEU A 127 -0.36 5.53 12.23
CA LEU A 127 0.27 4.66 11.23
C LEU A 127 -0.74 4.27 10.17
N LEU A 128 -0.50 4.67 8.93
CA LEU A 128 -1.33 4.24 7.81
C LEU A 128 -1.18 2.74 7.60
N THR A 129 -2.28 2.01 7.72
CA THR A 129 -2.29 0.56 7.66
C THR A 129 -3.25 0.09 6.57
N GLU A 130 -2.74 -0.78 5.71
CA GLU A 130 -3.47 -1.32 4.57
C GLU A 130 -3.71 -2.81 4.76
N LEU A 131 -4.92 -3.28 4.43
CA LEU A 131 -5.21 -4.70 4.28
C LEU A 131 -5.13 -5.03 2.80
N VAL A 132 -4.54 -6.19 2.48
CA VAL A 132 -4.34 -6.64 1.10
C VAL A 132 -4.78 -8.08 0.96
N GLU A 133 -5.63 -8.34 -0.03
CA GLU A 133 -5.95 -9.71 -0.44
C GLU A 133 -5.42 -9.92 -1.85
N HIS A 134 -4.53 -10.89 -2.01
CA HIS A 134 -3.98 -11.23 -3.31
C HIS A 134 -4.96 -12.04 -4.14
N PRO A 135 -4.89 -11.95 -5.48
CA PRO A 135 -5.73 -12.80 -6.34
C PRO A 135 -5.50 -14.26 -6.02
N LYS A 136 -6.57 -15.04 -6.06
CA LYS A 136 -6.46 -16.49 -5.90
C LYS A 136 -5.89 -17.09 -7.18
N SER A 137 -4.90 -17.92 -7.02
CA SER A 137 -4.25 -18.60 -8.14
C SER A 137 -5.02 -19.86 -8.56
#